data_0dea29e63baeeafd70dceb24e3820487
#
_entry.id   0dea29e63baeeafd70dceb24e3820487
#
_cell.length_a   1.000
_cell.length_b   1.000
_cell.length_c   1.000
_cell.angle_alpha   90.00
_cell.angle_beta   90.00
_cell.angle_gamma   90.00
#
_symmetry.space_group_name_H-M   'P 1'
#
loop_
_entity.id
_entity.type
_entity.pdbx_description
1 polymer ?
#
loop_
_entity_poly.entity_id
_entity_poly.type
_entity_poly.pdbx_seq_one_letter_code
_entity_poly.pdbx_strand_id
1 'polypeptide(L)'
;MEYIIEPMKPEDWEQVQAVYLEGIATGHATFEAEVPGWEKWDSSHLAEPRLVVRVRGSVAGWAALSRVSARRVYAGVTEVSIYVGSPFRGQGIGDALLAALINASEKAGIWTMQAGIFPENLSSIELHKKHGFRVLGIREKVGKMTFGELQGKWRDVVLMERRSKVAGID
;
A
#
# COMPACT_ATOMS: atom_id res chain seq x y z
N MET A 1 4.36 -6.11 21.36
CA MET A 1 2.94 -5.66 21.16
C MET A 1 2.18 -6.83 20.56
N GLU A 2 1.03 -7.15 21.12
CA GLU A 2 0.16 -8.19 20.58
C GLU A 2 -0.74 -7.59 19.49
N TYR A 3 -0.80 -8.24 18.34
CA TYR A 3 -1.63 -7.82 17.21
C TYR A 3 -2.15 -9.04 16.43
N ILE A 4 -3.21 -8.83 15.65
CA ILE A 4 -3.80 -9.84 14.77
C ILE A 4 -3.88 -9.24 13.36
N ILE A 5 -3.52 -10.03 12.34
CA ILE A 5 -3.71 -9.66 10.93
C ILE A 5 -4.83 -10.54 10.38
N GLU A 6 -5.84 -9.93 9.80
CA GLU A 6 -7.02 -10.62 9.28
C GLU A 6 -7.58 -9.93 8.04
N PRO A 7 -8.44 -10.60 7.26
CA PRO A 7 -9.14 -9.97 6.15
C PRO A 7 -9.93 -8.75 6.59
N MET A 8 -9.83 -7.67 5.81
CA MET A 8 -10.63 -6.46 6.00
C MET A 8 -12.11 -6.74 5.71
N LYS A 9 -12.96 -6.21 6.56
CA LYS A 9 -14.43 -6.26 6.41
C LYS A 9 -14.96 -4.86 6.07
N PRO A 10 -16.14 -4.75 5.45
CA PRO A 10 -16.75 -3.45 5.17
C PRO A 10 -16.93 -2.57 6.42
N GLU A 11 -17.19 -3.19 7.57
CA GLU A 11 -17.35 -2.51 8.86
C GLU A 11 -16.07 -1.84 9.37
N ASP A 12 -14.93 -2.22 8.82
CA ASP A 12 -13.62 -1.62 9.19
C ASP A 12 -13.38 -0.28 8.51
N TRP A 13 -14.22 0.08 7.54
CA TRP A 13 -13.94 1.21 6.65
C TRP A 13 -13.72 2.53 7.38
N GLU A 14 -14.49 2.83 8.41
CA GLU A 14 -14.32 4.05 9.20
C GLU A 14 -12.92 4.16 9.80
N GLN A 15 -12.42 3.06 10.37
CA GLN A 15 -11.08 3.01 10.95
C GLN A 15 -9.98 2.99 9.88
N VAL A 16 -10.22 2.32 8.76
CA VAL A 16 -9.33 2.32 7.60
C VAL A 16 -9.18 3.73 7.04
N GLN A 17 -10.29 4.47 6.90
CA GLN A 17 -10.26 5.89 6.49
C GLN A 17 -9.42 6.74 7.43
N ALA A 18 -9.56 6.55 8.75
CA ALA A 18 -8.80 7.31 9.73
C ALA A 18 -7.29 7.09 9.58
N VAL A 19 -6.85 5.84 9.43
CA VAL A 19 -5.44 5.50 9.18
C VAL A 19 -4.95 6.06 7.83
N TYR A 20 -5.78 5.99 6.80
CA TYR A 20 -5.47 6.56 5.48
C TYR A 20 -5.28 8.07 5.55
N LEU A 21 -6.17 8.77 6.25
CA LEU A 21 -6.11 10.22 6.45
C LEU A 21 -4.83 10.65 7.17
N GLU A 22 -4.39 9.89 8.18
CA GLU A 22 -3.09 10.14 8.84
C GLU A 22 -1.92 10.03 7.87
N GLY A 23 -1.96 9.08 6.92
CA GLY A 23 -0.96 8.95 5.86
C GLY A 23 -0.96 10.16 4.93
N ILE A 24 -2.12 10.59 4.46
CA ILE A 24 -2.29 11.80 3.64
C ILE A 24 -1.70 13.01 4.33
N ALA A 25 -1.96 13.18 5.62
CA ALA A 25 -1.49 14.31 6.42
C ALA A 25 0.04 14.40 6.51
N THR A 26 0.77 13.32 6.30
CA THR A 26 2.25 13.36 6.27
C THR A 26 2.80 14.13 5.06
N GLY A 27 2.04 14.24 3.98
CA GLY A 27 2.50 14.82 2.72
C GLY A 27 3.49 13.94 1.93
N HIS A 28 3.85 12.76 2.43
CA HIS A 28 4.85 11.87 1.85
C HIS A 28 4.37 10.44 1.61
N ALA A 29 3.06 10.19 1.69
CA ALA A 29 2.50 8.86 1.49
C ALA A 29 1.79 8.69 0.15
N THR A 30 1.17 9.74 -0.39
CA THR A 30 0.31 9.66 -1.57
C THR A 30 0.13 11.03 -2.23
N PHE A 31 -0.23 11.03 -3.52
CA PHE A 31 -0.74 12.21 -4.21
C PHE A 31 -2.20 12.53 -3.87
N GLU A 32 -2.93 11.59 -3.28
CA GLU A 32 -4.33 11.80 -2.92
C GLU A 32 -4.45 12.88 -1.84
N ALA A 33 -5.31 13.88 -2.09
CA ALA A 33 -5.58 14.97 -1.17
C ALA A 33 -6.67 14.62 -0.15
N GLU A 34 -7.54 13.69 -0.50
CA GLU A 34 -8.72 13.31 0.29
C GLU A 34 -8.88 11.79 0.32
N VAL A 35 -9.45 11.28 1.41
CA VAL A 35 -9.85 9.88 1.46
C VAL A 35 -11.12 9.71 0.63
N PRO A 36 -11.16 8.78 -0.33
CA PRO A 36 -12.37 8.51 -1.09
C PRO A 36 -13.48 7.90 -0.20
N GLY A 37 -14.72 7.95 -0.64
CA GLY A 37 -15.78 7.17 -0.04
C GLY A 37 -15.59 5.67 -0.27
N TRP A 38 -16.30 4.85 0.52
CA TRP A 38 -16.22 3.39 0.44
C TRP A 38 -16.39 2.83 -0.97
N GLU A 39 -17.44 3.24 -1.68
CA GLU A 39 -17.76 2.71 -3.01
C GLU A 39 -16.64 2.93 -4.03
N LYS A 40 -16.03 4.11 -4.00
CA LYS A 40 -14.91 4.44 -4.88
C LYS A 40 -13.66 3.65 -4.50
N TRP A 41 -13.38 3.53 -3.22
CA TRP A 41 -12.24 2.77 -2.73
C TRP A 41 -12.41 1.27 -3.04
N ASP A 42 -13.58 0.73 -2.76
CA ASP A 42 -13.91 -0.67 -3.01
C ASP A 42 -13.77 -1.05 -4.49
N SER A 43 -14.31 -0.23 -5.39
CA SER A 43 -14.22 -0.46 -6.83
C SER A 43 -12.82 -0.29 -7.42
N SER A 44 -11.95 0.49 -6.77
CA SER A 44 -10.58 0.75 -7.23
C SER A 44 -9.55 -0.26 -6.74
N HIS A 45 -9.92 -1.14 -5.82
CA HIS A 45 -9.04 -2.16 -5.26
C HIS A 45 -9.55 -3.57 -5.56
N LEU A 46 -8.66 -4.55 -5.61
CA LEU A 46 -9.04 -5.95 -5.68
C LEU A 46 -9.91 -6.32 -4.47
N ALA A 47 -10.89 -7.18 -4.67
CA ALA A 47 -11.72 -7.67 -3.57
C ALA A 47 -10.89 -8.45 -2.55
N GLU A 48 -9.87 -9.18 -3.03
CA GLU A 48 -8.93 -9.97 -2.22
C GLU A 48 -7.53 -9.96 -2.86
N PRO A 49 -6.44 -9.94 -2.06
CA PRO A 49 -6.45 -9.76 -0.61
C PRO A 49 -6.62 -8.31 -0.18
N ARG A 50 -7.32 -8.11 0.94
CA ARG A 50 -7.41 -6.85 1.70
C ARG A 50 -7.21 -7.21 3.16
N LEU A 51 -6.25 -6.58 3.80
CA LEU A 51 -5.87 -6.93 5.17
C LEU A 51 -5.96 -5.73 6.10
N VAL A 52 -6.32 -6.00 7.33
CA VAL A 52 -6.15 -5.06 8.45
C VAL A 52 -5.29 -5.70 9.52
N VAL A 53 -4.54 -4.89 10.23
CA VAL A 53 -3.88 -5.29 11.46
C VAL A 53 -4.60 -4.64 12.64
N ARG A 54 -4.94 -5.45 13.66
CA ARG A 54 -5.62 -4.97 14.86
C ARG A 54 -4.71 -5.05 16.06
N VAL A 55 -4.71 -3.98 16.82
CA VAL A 55 -4.08 -3.90 18.14
C VAL A 55 -5.18 -3.58 19.15
N ARG A 56 -5.38 -4.45 20.14
CA ARG A 56 -6.44 -4.29 21.17
C ARG A 56 -7.84 -4.04 20.56
N GLY A 57 -8.14 -4.73 19.45
CA GLY A 57 -9.43 -4.64 18.76
C GLY A 57 -9.60 -3.47 17.76
N SER A 58 -8.70 -2.51 17.74
CA SER A 58 -8.74 -1.37 16.82
C SER A 58 -7.84 -1.57 15.62
N VAL A 59 -8.23 -1.06 14.45
CA VAL A 59 -7.41 -1.09 13.23
C VAL A 59 -6.19 -0.20 13.41
N ALA A 60 -5.02 -0.81 13.41
CA ALA A 60 -3.73 -0.13 13.53
C ALA A 60 -3.07 0.12 12.15
N GLY A 61 -3.53 -0.57 11.12
CA GLY A 61 -3.03 -0.44 9.75
C GLY A 61 -3.84 -1.27 8.78
N TRP A 62 -3.66 -1.01 7.49
CA TRP A 62 -4.33 -1.75 6.42
C TRP A 62 -3.44 -1.89 5.19
N ALA A 63 -3.71 -2.90 4.38
CA ALA A 63 -3.05 -3.10 3.10
C ALA A 63 -4.03 -3.68 2.08
N ALA A 64 -3.91 -3.22 0.84
CA ALA A 64 -4.72 -3.66 -0.29
C ALA A 64 -3.94 -3.57 -1.59
N LEU A 65 -4.50 -4.12 -2.65
CA LEU A 65 -3.92 -4.13 -3.99
C LEU A 65 -4.88 -3.51 -4.99
N SER A 66 -4.34 -2.76 -5.94
CA SER A 66 -5.07 -2.27 -7.10
C SER A 66 -4.48 -2.81 -8.40
N ARG A 67 -5.29 -2.92 -9.46
CA ARG A 67 -4.83 -3.36 -10.77
C ARG A 67 -3.97 -2.26 -11.41
N VAL A 68 -2.87 -2.67 -12.03
CA VAL A 68 -1.99 -1.77 -12.78
C VAL A 68 -2.51 -1.56 -14.20
N SER A 69 -3.20 -2.55 -14.78
CA SER A 69 -3.65 -2.51 -16.17
C SER A 69 -4.96 -3.30 -16.33
N ALA A 70 -5.80 -2.85 -17.24
CA ALA A 70 -6.99 -3.58 -17.67
C ALA A 70 -6.67 -4.73 -18.66
N ARG A 71 -5.45 -4.79 -19.21
CA ARG A 71 -5.05 -5.84 -20.15
C ARG A 71 -4.94 -7.18 -19.42
N ARG A 72 -5.55 -8.21 -20.00
CA ARG A 72 -5.60 -9.57 -19.43
C ARG A 72 -4.22 -10.17 -19.16
N VAL A 73 -3.24 -9.86 -20.00
CA VAL A 73 -1.85 -10.35 -19.83
C VAL A 73 -1.21 -9.84 -18.52
N TYR A 74 -1.71 -8.76 -17.95
CA TYR A 74 -1.27 -8.18 -16.68
C TYR A 74 -2.22 -8.48 -15.51
N ALA A 75 -3.07 -9.49 -15.61
CA ALA A 75 -4.07 -9.80 -14.59
C ALA A 75 -3.50 -10.04 -13.18
N GLY A 76 -2.29 -10.54 -13.10
CA GLY A 76 -1.57 -10.78 -11.84
C GLY A 76 -0.55 -9.69 -11.47
N VAL A 77 -0.62 -8.52 -12.11
CA VAL A 77 0.23 -7.37 -11.79
C VAL A 77 -0.57 -6.34 -11.00
N THR A 78 -0.10 -5.99 -9.84
CA THR A 78 -0.81 -5.12 -8.90
C THR A 78 0.08 -4.04 -8.30
N GLU A 79 -0.54 -3.03 -7.73
CA GLU A 79 0.13 -1.98 -6.95
C GLU A 79 -0.30 -2.08 -5.49
N VAL A 80 0.68 -1.95 -4.59
CA VAL A 80 0.51 -2.01 -3.14
C VAL A 80 0.03 -0.67 -2.59
N SER A 81 -0.99 -0.73 -1.73
CA SER A 81 -1.29 0.33 -0.77
C SER A 81 -1.12 -0.23 0.63
N ILE A 82 -0.28 0.39 1.46
CA ILE A 82 -0.03 -0.01 2.84
C ILE A 82 0.10 1.23 3.73
N TYR A 83 -0.65 1.25 4.81
CA TYR A 83 -0.72 2.37 5.75
C TYR A 83 -0.74 1.85 7.18
N VAL A 84 0.05 2.50 8.04
CA VAL A 84 0.11 2.20 9.48
C VAL A 84 -0.23 3.47 10.24
N GLY A 85 -1.16 3.37 11.18
CA GLY A 85 -1.59 4.46 12.04
C GLY A 85 -0.43 5.04 12.86
N SER A 86 -0.44 6.34 13.05
CA SER A 86 0.65 7.09 13.69
C SER A 86 1.15 6.48 15.02
N PRO A 87 0.26 6.06 15.95
CA PRO A 87 0.69 5.49 17.23
C PRO A 87 1.43 4.14 17.10
N PHE A 88 1.33 3.48 15.94
CA PHE A 88 1.82 2.12 15.72
C PHE A 88 3.03 2.05 14.78
N ARG A 89 3.50 3.20 14.27
CA ARG A 89 4.65 3.26 13.38
C ARG A 89 5.94 2.92 14.13
N GLY A 90 6.92 2.37 13.41
CA GLY A 90 8.21 2.00 13.99
C GLY A 90 8.21 0.80 14.93
N GLN A 91 7.11 0.04 14.99
CA GLN A 91 6.90 -1.07 15.93
C GLN A 91 6.78 -2.44 15.21
N GLY A 92 7.19 -2.52 13.96
CA GLY A 92 7.16 -3.76 13.18
C GLY A 92 5.78 -4.09 12.55
N ILE A 93 4.77 -3.28 12.77
CA ILE A 93 3.41 -3.51 12.22
C ILE A 93 3.41 -3.52 10.70
N GLY A 94 4.08 -2.55 10.06
CA GLY A 94 4.19 -2.48 8.60
C GLY A 94 4.93 -3.68 8.02
N ASP A 95 5.95 -4.15 8.70
CA ASP A 95 6.72 -5.34 8.33
C ASP A 95 5.84 -6.60 8.29
N ALA A 96 5.11 -6.84 9.37
CA ALA A 96 4.21 -7.97 9.48
C ALA A 96 3.06 -7.91 8.47
N LEU A 97 2.49 -6.71 8.27
CA LEU A 97 1.38 -6.49 7.35
C LEU A 97 1.79 -6.70 5.89
N LEU A 98 2.97 -6.20 5.48
CA LEU A 98 3.48 -6.41 4.12
C LEU A 98 3.82 -7.88 3.87
N ALA A 99 4.43 -8.58 4.84
CA ALA A 99 4.68 -10.02 4.75
C ALA A 99 3.38 -10.81 4.55
N ALA A 100 2.34 -10.50 5.32
CA ALA A 100 1.03 -11.14 5.21
C ALA A 100 0.36 -10.85 3.86
N LEU A 101 0.44 -9.61 3.36
CA LEU A 101 -0.09 -9.22 2.07
C LEU A 101 0.59 -10.00 0.92
N ILE A 102 1.91 -10.12 0.96
CA ILE A 102 2.69 -10.88 -0.02
C ILE A 102 2.22 -12.35 -0.05
N ASN A 103 2.14 -12.98 1.11
CA ASN A 103 1.70 -14.37 1.21
C ASN A 103 0.26 -14.55 0.67
N ALA A 104 -0.66 -13.68 1.06
CA ALA A 104 -2.04 -13.73 0.56
C ALA A 104 -2.12 -13.47 -0.95
N SER A 105 -1.32 -12.54 -1.48
CA SER A 105 -1.28 -12.22 -2.91
C SER A 105 -0.80 -13.41 -3.76
N GLU A 106 0.24 -14.10 -3.31
CA GLU A 106 0.76 -15.29 -4.00
C GLU A 106 -0.27 -16.42 -4.05
N LYS A 107 -1.00 -16.63 -2.95
CA LYS A 107 -2.13 -17.59 -2.90
C LYS A 107 -3.28 -17.19 -3.85
N ALA A 108 -3.48 -15.91 -4.09
CA ALA A 108 -4.46 -15.38 -5.02
C ALA A 108 -3.97 -15.35 -6.48
N GLY A 109 -2.77 -15.86 -6.78
CA GLY A 109 -2.23 -15.91 -8.14
C GLY A 109 -1.60 -14.60 -8.62
N ILE A 110 -1.32 -13.67 -7.74
CA ILE A 110 -0.62 -12.42 -8.06
C ILE A 110 0.86 -12.70 -8.22
N TRP A 111 1.42 -12.43 -9.40
CA TRP A 111 2.83 -12.73 -9.68
C TRP A 111 3.74 -11.51 -9.59
N THR A 112 3.20 -10.29 -9.69
CA THR A 112 3.97 -9.05 -9.56
C THR A 112 3.24 -8.03 -8.70
N MET A 113 3.96 -7.45 -7.76
CA MET A 113 3.53 -6.31 -6.98
C MET A 113 4.47 -5.14 -7.25
N GLN A 114 3.92 -3.97 -7.58
CA GLN A 114 4.70 -2.74 -7.66
C GLN A 114 4.35 -1.78 -6.53
N ALA A 115 5.25 -0.88 -6.21
CA ALA A 115 5.05 0.21 -5.27
C ALA A 115 5.62 1.51 -5.86
N GLY A 116 4.84 2.58 -5.77
CA GLY A 116 5.30 3.93 -6.08
C GLY A 116 5.49 4.69 -4.77
N ILE A 117 6.70 5.14 -4.48
CA ILE A 117 7.07 5.69 -3.18
C ILE A 117 7.79 7.02 -3.40
N PHE A 118 7.38 8.07 -2.68
CA PHE A 118 8.14 9.32 -2.71
C PHE A 118 9.56 9.10 -2.17
N PRO A 119 10.60 9.68 -2.80
CA PRO A 119 11.99 9.49 -2.37
C PRO A 119 12.25 9.87 -0.91
N GLU A 120 11.48 10.80 -0.37
CA GLU A 120 11.57 11.26 1.02
C GLU A 120 11.06 10.23 2.02
N ASN A 121 10.21 9.29 1.58
CA ASN A 121 9.67 8.22 2.42
C ASN A 121 10.64 7.04 2.52
N LEU A 122 11.79 7.26 3.15
CA LEU A 122 12.86 6.29 3.25
C LEU A 122 12.43 5.02 4.01
N SER A 123 11.61 5.16 5.03
CA SER A 123 11.12 4.02 5.81
C SER A 123 10.29 3.06 4.97
N SER A 124 9.48 3.57 4.05
CA SER A 124 8.70 2.74 3.13
C SER A 124 9.59 2.07 2.08
N ILE A 125 10.58 2.77 1.54
CA ILE A 125 11.54 2.21 0.59
C ILE A 125 12.31 1.04 1.23
N GLU A 126 12.84 1.23 2.43
CA GLU A 126 13.58 0.17 3.14
C GLU A 126 12.67 -1.02 3.53
N LEU A 127 11.42 -0.74 3.93
CA LEU A 127 10.43 -1.79 4.19
C LEU A 127 10.21 -2.66 2.95
N HIS A 128 9.99 -2.05 1.80
CA HIS A 128 9.77 -2.79 0.55
C HIS A 128 11.03 -3.55 0.09
N LYS A 129 12.21 -2.95 0.20
CA LYS A 129 13.49 -3.65 -0.07
C LYS A 129 13.64 -4.91 0.79
N LYS A 130 13.34 -4.82 2.08
CA LYS A 130 13.40 -5.96 3.02
C LYS A 130 12.54 -7.13 2.55
N HIS A 131 11.42 -6.85 1.89
CA HIS A 131 10.48 -7.85 1.37
C HIS A 131 10.70 -8.22 -0.11
N GLY A 132 11.88 -7.97 -0.65
CA GLY A 132 12.28 -8.42 -1.98
C GLY A 132 11.82 -7.52 -3.13
N PHE A 133 11.38 -6.30 -2.85
CA PHE A 133 11.15 -5.30 -3.88
C PHE A 133 12.49 -4.72 -4.33
N ARG A 134 12.67 -4.56 -5.63
CA ARG A 134 13.83 -3.90 -6.23
C ARG A 134 13.43 -2.56 -6.81
N VAL A 135 14.33 -1.60 -6.80
CA VAL A 135 14.13 -0.32 -7.47
C VAL A 135 14.25 -0.51 -8.97
N LEU A 136 13.22 -0.17 -9.73
CA LEU A 136 13.23 -0.15 -11.18
C LEU A 136 13.78 1.17 -11.72
N GLY A 137 13.51 2.27 -11.04
CA GLY A 137 13.94 3.59 -11.41
C GLY A 137 13.19 4.68 -10.66
N ILE A 138 13.52 5.91 -11.02
CA ILE A 138 12.87 7.11 -10.48
C ILE A 138 12.07 7.76 -11.62
N ARG A 139 10.78 7.96 -11.40
CA ARG A 139 9.91 8.71 -12.31
C ARG A 139 10.04 10.19 -11.95
N GLU A 140 10.81 10.91 -12.73
CA GLU A 140 11.09 12.32 -12.46
C GLU A 140 9.87 13.19 -12.71
N LYS A 141 9.53 14.03 -11.73
CA LYS A 141 8.46 15.03 -11.81
C LYS A 141 7.16 14.47 -12.40
N VAL A 142 6.78 13.27 -11.96
CA VAL A 142 5.67 12.53 -12.53
C VAL A 142 4.31 13.07 -12.12
N GLY A 143 4.23 13.77 -10.99
CA GLY A 143 3.01 14.38 -10.48
C GLY A 143 3.27 15.67 -9.72
N LYS A 144 2.26 16.53 -9.68
CA LYS A 144 2.29 17.80 -8.97
C LYS A 144 1.40 17.71 -7.75
N MET A 145 1.94 18.03 -6.56
CA MET A 145 1.16 18.03 -5.34
C MET A 145 0.07 19.11 -5.40
N THR A 146 -1.12 18.74 -4.96
CA THR A 146 -2.29 19.61 -4.94
C THR A 146 -2.67 20.09 -3.53
N PHE A 147 -1.95 19.66 -2.51
CA PHE A 147 -2.25 19.97 -1.10
C PHE A 147 -0.99 20.01 -0.23
N GLY A 148 -1.16 20.49 1.00
CA GLY A 148 -0.13 20.48 2.04
C GLY A 148 1.01 21.45 1.76
N GLU A 149 2.10 21.30 2.50
CA GLU A 149 3.27 22.18 2.40
C GLU A 149 3.97 22.12 1.03
N LEU A 150 3.81 21.00 0.32
CA LEU A 150 4.39 20.80 -1.01
C LEU A 150 3.43 21.11 -2.15
N GLN A 151 2.28 21.74 -1.88
CA GLN A 151 1.34 22.15 -2.91
C GLN A 151 2.03 22.95 -4.01
N GLY A 152 1.75 22.58 -5.27
CA GLY A 152 2.36 23.21 -6.43
C GLY A 152 3.76 22.73 -6.78
N LYS A 153 4.35 21.84 -6.00
CA LYS A 153 5.65 21.23 -6.30
C LYS A 153 5.50 19.94 -7.11
N TRP A 154 6.34 19.80 -8.13
CA TRP A 154 6.50 18.55 -8.85
C TRP A 154 7.24 17.53 -7.98
N ARG A 155 6.80 16.28 -8.03
CA ARG A 155 7.38 15.20 -7.22
C ARG A 155 7.85 14.04 -8.07
N ASP A 156 8.99 13.51 -7.67
CA ASP A 156 9.52 12.24 -8.18
C ASP A 156 8.84 11.08 -7.45
N VAL A 157 8.81 9.92 -8.10
CA VAL A 157 8.34 8.67 -7.52
C VAL A 157 9.37 7.58 -7.77
N VAL A 158 9.83 6.93 -6.72
CA VAL A 158 10.63 5.70 -6.82
C VAL A 158 9.70 4.56 -7.16
N LEU A 159 9.89 3.94 -8.32
CA LEU A 159 9.13 2.75 -8.73
C LEU A 159 9.87 1.50 -8.31
N MET A 160 9.21 0.68 -7.53
CA MET A 160 9.73 -0.60 -7.04
C MET A 160 8.84 -1.76 -7.49
N GLU A 161 9.43 -2.93 -7.61
CA GLU A 161 8.75 -4.14 -8.07
C GLU A 161 9.23 -5.37 -7.31
N ARG A 162 8.29 -6.24 -6.95
CA ARG A 162 8.56 -7.58 -6.46
C ARG A 162 7.95 -8.61 -7.41
N ARG A 163 8.77 -9.52 -7.94
CA ARG A 163 8.29 -10.67 -8.73
C ARG A 163 8.21 -11.90 -7.84
N SER A 164 7.03 -12.52 -7.77
CA SER A 164 6.84 -13.78 -7.05
C SER A 164 7.70 -14.91 -7.65
N LYS A 165 8.17 -15.78 -6.80
CA LYS A 165 8.89 -17.02 -7.18
C LYS A 165 8.03 -18.27 -7.01
N VAL A 166 6.75 -18.09 -6.66
CA VAL A 166 5.82 -19.21 -6.41
C VAL A 166 4.51 -19.05 -7.20
N ALA A 167 4.12 -17.83 -7.59
CA ALA A 167 2.96 -17.57 -8.43
C ALA A 167 3.41 -17.17 -9.85
N GLY A 168 2.71 -17.66 -10.87
CA GLY A 168 3.01 -17.34 -12.27
C GLY A 168 4.40 -17.82 -12.71
N ILE A 169 4.75 -19.07 -12.38
CA ILE A 169 6.04 -19.68 -12.69
C ILE A 169 5.94 -20.89 -13.62
N ASP A 170 4.75 -21.24 -14.06
CA ASP A 170 4.41 -22.33 -14.99
C ASP A 170 4.64 -21.96 -16.48
#